data_4a466e5fae1ae01f044bab82ede7750b
#
_entry.id   4a466e5fae1ae01f044bab82ede7750b
#
_cell.length_a   1.000
_cell.length_b   1.000
_cell.length_c   1.000
_cell.angle_alpha   90.00
_cell.angle_beta   90.00
_cell.angle_gamma   90.00
#
_symmetry.space_group_name_H-M   'P 1'
#
loop_
_entity.id
_entity.type
_entity.pdbx_description
1 polymer ?
#
loop_
_entity_poly.entity_id
_entity_poly.type
_entity_poly.pdbx_seq_one_letter_code
_entity_poly.pdbx_strand_id
1 'polypeptide(L)'
;FYNAKINLQDVCFYDLVPEKFLLDFYEAKNDITRFVFENYQKPKNYEFVKNLLFFLKRIEERPLNLNLKLSDYALKDGGARLKDCSDKISYNPWGTVTGRLTTNKNSFPILTLNKGLRGCIKPQNDVLMELDFDAAELRVILGLLGEK
;
A
#
# COMPACT_ATOMS: atom_id res chain seq x y z
N PHE A 1 -23.23 -11.19 -4.98
CA PHE A 1 -22.26 -10.57 -5.88
C PHE A 1 -21.49 -11.61 -6.68
N TYR A 2 -20.83 -12.58 -6.02
CA TYR A 2 -20.06 -13.63 -6.70
C TYR A 2 -20.88 -14.40 -7.72
N ASN A 3 -22.07 -14.89 -7.34
CA ASN A 3 -22.98 -15.63 -8.23
C ASN A 3 -23.54 -14.76 -9.38
N ALA A 4 -23.66 -13.45 -9.16
CA ALA A 4 -24.10 -12.51 -10.19
C ALA A 4 -22.94 -12.02 -11.07
N LYS A 5 -21.71 -12.52 -10.86
CA LYS A 5 -20.49 -12.09 -11.56
C LYS A 5 -20.24 -10.58 -11.51
N ILE A 6 -20.68 -9.92 -10.44
CA ILE A 6 -20.45 -8.49 -10.23
C ILE A 6 -19.06 -8.30 -9.63
N ASN A 7 -18.22 -7.53 -10.32
CA ASN A 7 -16.93 -7.13 -9.82
C ASN A 7 -17.07 -5.86 -8.97
N LEU A 8 -16.87 -5.99 -7.65
CA LEU A 8 -16.98 -4.87 -6.72
C LEU A 8 -15.84 -3.82 -6.86
N GLN A 9 -14.86 -4.05 -7.73
CA GLN A 9 -13.85 -3.04 -8.08
C GLN A 9 -14.39 -2.01 -9.09
N ASP A 10 -15.37 -2.43 -9.91
CA ASP A 10 -15.93 -1.62 -10.99
C ASP A 10 -17.24 -0.96 -10.59
N VAL A 11 -17.86 -1.41 -9.50
CA VAL A 11 -19.20 -0.95 -9.07
C VAL A 11 -19.17 -0.64 -7.57
N CYS A 12 -19.73 0.51 -7.22
CA CYS A 12 -19.83 0.90 -5.82
C CYS A 12 -20.83 0.01 -5.08
N PHE A 13 -20.39 -0.59 -3.97
CA PHE A 13 -21.25 -1.44 -3.13
C PHE A 13 -22.54 -0.72 -2.70
N TYR A 14 -22.47 0.56 -2.39
CA TYR A 14 -23.61 1.36 -1.92
C TYR A 14 -24.67 1.57 -3.02
N ASP A 15 -24.27 1.57 -4.28
CA ASP A 15 -25.19 1.72 -5.40
C ASP A 15 -25.93 0.41 -5.72
N LEU A 16 -25.38 -0.73 -5.22
CA LEU A 16 -25.96 -2.05 -5.46
C LEU A 16 -26.95 -2.51 -4.39
N VAL A 17 -26.92 -1.88 -3.21
CA VAL A 17 -27.69 -2.32 -2.05
C VAL A 17 -28.80 -1.30 -1.76
N PRO A 18 -30.08 -1.73 -1.69
CA PRO A 18 -31.17 -0.83 -1.30
C PRO A 18 -30.90 -0.17 0.05
N GLU A 19 -31.29 1.12 0.18
CA GLU A 19 -31.02 1.95 1.34
C GLU A 19 -31.43 1.30 2.67
N LYS A 20 -32.58 0.62 2.69
CA LYS A 20 -33.05 -0.13 3.87
C LYS A 20 -32.00 -1.13 4.39
N PHE A 21 -31.38 -1.89 3.49
CA PHE A 21 -30.38 -2.89 3.90
C PHE A 21 -29.03 -2.24 4.22
N LEU A 22 -28.76 -1.03 3.70
CA LEU A 22 -27.57 -0.28 4.08
C LEU A 22 -27.63 0.17 5.54
N LEU A 23 -28.78 0.60 6.02
CA LEU A 23 -28.97 0.96 7.43
C LEU A 23 -28.70 -0.25 8.34
N ASP A 24 -29.35 -1.38 8.08
CA ASP A 24 -29.12 -2.62 8.84
C ASP A 24 -27.63 -3.05 8.82
N PHE A 25 -26.97 -2.91 7.66
CA PHE A 25 -25.54 -3.20 7.53
C PHE A 25 -24.67 -2.27 8.40
N TYR A 26 -24.97 -0.97 8.40
CA TYR A 26 -24.20 -0.01 9.20
C TYR A 26 -24.44 -0.19 10.70
N GLU A 27 -25.66 -0.47 11.11
CA GLU A 27 -25.98 -0.79 12.49
C GLU A 27 -25.21 -2.02 12.96
N ALA A 28 -25.30 -3.13 12.23
CA ALA A 28 -24.55 -4.35 12.55
C ALA A 28 -23.03 -4.11 12.58
N LYS A 29 -22.49 -3.37 11.62
CA LYS A 29 -21.07 -3.01 11.58
C LYS A 29 -20.66 -2.17 12.79
N ASN A 30 -21.50 -1.20 13.16
CA ASN A 30 -21.25 -0.35 14.32
C ASN A 30 -21.28 -1.14 15.63
N ASP A 31 -22.24 -2.07 15.79
CA ASP A 31 -22.36 -2.92 16.97
C ASP A 31 -21.17 -3.88 17.09
N ILE A 32 -20.74 -4.50 16.01
CA ILE A 32 -19.53 -5.33 15.99
C ILE A 32 -18.30 -4.50 16.40
N THR A 33 -18.18 -3.30 15.84
CA THR A 33 -17.05 -2.41 16.13
C THR A 33 -17.05 -2.01 17.61
N ARG A 34 -18.19 -1.61 18.13
CA ARG A 34 -18.38 -1.27 19.55
C ARG A 34 -18.02 -2.44 20.44
N PHE A 35 -18.57 -3.63 20.16
CA PHE A 35 -18.28 -4.86 20.89
C PHE A 35 -16.78 -5.16 20.96
N VAL A 36 -16.07 -5.03 19.82
CA VAL A 36 -14.62 -5.25 19.76
C VAL A 36 -13.89 -4.25 20.65
N PHE A 37 -14.22 -2.96 20.57
CA PHE A 37 -13.54 -1.94 21.38
C PHE A 37 -13.82 -2.05 22.88
N GLU A 38 -15.00 -2.54 23.28
CA GLU A 38 -15.37 -2.71 24.68
C GLU A 38 -14.78 -3.99 25.30
N ASN A 39 -14.60 -5.06 24.51
CA ASN A 39 -14.24 -6.38 25.03
C ASN A 39 -12.80 -6.82 24.77
N TYR A 40 -12.08 -6.15 23.85
CA TYR A 40 -10.71 -6.52 23.50
C TYR A 40 -9.72 -5.39 23.79
N GLN A 41 -8.62 -5.76 24.42
CA GLN A 41 -7.51 -4.82 24.63
C GLN A 41 -6.74 -4.62 23.31
N LYS A 42 -6.25 -3.41 23.11
CA LYS A 42 -5.39 -3.12 21.96
C LYS A 42 -4.13 -3.98 21.98
N PRO A 43 -3.75 -4.61 20.84
CA PRO A 43 -2.48 -5.33 20.74
C PRO A 43 -1.29 -4.43 21.10
N LYS A 44 -0.20 -5.02 21.59
CA LYS A 44 1.01 -4.27 22.00
C LYS A 44 1.59 -3.39 20.90
N ASN A 45 1.47 -3.82 19.64
CA ASN A 45 1.98 -3.10 18.47
C ASN A 45 0.92 -2.22 17.76
N TYR A 46 -0.25 -2.01 18.38
CA TYR A 46 -1.37 -1.29 17.75
C TYR A 46 -0.99 0.11 17.28
N GLU A 47 -0.34 0.91 18.12
CA GLU A 47 0.04 2.27 17.75
C GLU A 47 1.10 2.30 16.63
N PHE A 48 2.04 1.35 16.66
CA PHE A 48 3.00 1.20 15.57
C PHE A 48 2.32 0.91 14.23
N VAL A 49 1.42 -0.09 14.21
CA VAL A 49 0.70 -0.48 12.99
C VAL A 49 -0.19 0.65 12.49
N LYS A 50 -0.89 1.33 13.38
CA LYS A 50 -1.72 2.49 13.06
C LYS A 50 -0.90 3.60 12.39
N ASN A 51 0.26 3.94 12.97
CA ASN A 51 1.16 4.97 12.42
C ASN A 51 1.75 4.54 11.07
N LEU A 52 2.12 3.27 10.93
CA LEU A 52 2.58 2.71 9.66
C LEU A 52 1.51 2.86 8.57
N LEU A 53 0.28 2.42 8.83
CA LEU A 53 -0.82 2.51 7.87
C LEU A 53 -1.14 3.97 7.49
N PHE A 54 -1.13 4.86 8.47
CA PHE A 54 -1.31 6.29 8.21
C PHE A 54 -0.20 6.86 7.31
N PHE A 55 1.05 6.48 7.57
CA PHE A 55 2.19 6.90 6.75
C PHE A 55 2.11 6.36 5.32
N LEU A 56 1.78 5.07 5.16
CA LEU A 56 1.59 4.46 3.84
C LEU A 56 0.45 5.12 3.06
N LYS A 57 -0.65 5.47 3.73
CA LYS A 57 -1.76 6.20 3.12
C LYS A 57 -1.32 7.57 2.60
N ARG A 58 -0.53 8.31 3.36
CA ARG A 58 0.02 9.61 2.92
C ARG A 58 0.94 9.50 1.71
N ILE A 59 1.68 8.39 1.58
CA ILE A 59 2.48 8.14 0.38
C ILE A 59 1.54 7.90 -0.81
N GLU A 60 0.52 7.06 -0.64
CA GLU A 60 -0.44 6.72 -1.70
C GLU A 60 -1.22 7.94 -2.23
N GLU A 61 -1.49 8.93 -1.40
CA GLU A 61 -2.20 10.15 -1.79
C GLU A 61 -1.40 11.04 -2.74
N ARG A 62 -0.07 10.89 -2.78
CA ARG A 62 0.81 11.75 -3.57
C ARG A 62 1.20 11.08 -4.90
N PRO A 63 0.89 11.70 -6.05
CA PRO A 63 1.37 11.22 -7.33
C PRO A 63 2.87 11.44 -7.47
N LEU A 64 3.53 10.55 -8.19
CA LEU A 64 4.92 10.70 -8.59
C LEU A 64 5.04 11.70 -9.75
N ASN A 65 6.12 12.45 -9.76
CA ASN A 65 6.51 13.23 -10.93
C ASN A 65 7.29 12.33 -11.89
N LEU A 66 6.63 11.89 -12.96
CA LEU A 66 7.17 10.92 -13.91
C LEU A 66 7.58 11.60 -15.24
N ASN A 67 8.76 11.23 -15.74
CA ASN A 67 9.19 11.61 -17.09
C ASN A 67 8.49 10.73 -18.12
N LEU A 68 7.49 11.27 -18.81
CA LEU A 68 6.66 10.55 -19.78
C LEU A 68 7.47 9.94 -20.95
N LYS A 69 8.63 10.51 -21.31
CA LYS A 69 9.49 9.94 -22.37
C LYS A 69 10.05 8.57 -22.00
N LEU A 70 10.20 8.29 -20.72
CA LEU A 70 10.66 6.99 -20.21
C LEU A 70 9.51 6.05 -19.87
N SER A 71 8.27 6.55 -19.81
CA SER A 71 7.09 5.77 -19.45
C SER A 71 6.69 4.72 -20.50
N ASP A 72 7.16 4.88 -21.74
CA ASP A 72 6.89 3.93 -22.83
C ASP A 72 7.75 2.66 -22.80
N TYR A 73 8.75 2.60 -21.91
CA TYR A 73 9.56 1.41 -21.75
C TYR A 73 8.76 0.28 -21.12
N ALA A 74 8.88 -0.91 -21.72
CA ALA A 74 8.25 -2.12 -21.17
C ALA A 74 8.89 -2.52 -19.85
N LEU A 75 8.07 -2.92 -18.88
CA LEU A 75 8.52 -3.58 -17.67
C LEU A 75 8.97 -5.01 -18.01
N LYS A 76 9.97 -5.54 -17.29
CA LYS A 76 10.58 -6.85 -17.59
C LYS A 76 9.59 -8.03 -17.55
N ASP A 77 8.52 -7.91 -16.77
CA ASP A 77 7.60 -9.01 -16.51
C ASP A 77 6.28 -8.84 -17.27
N GLY A 78 6.25 -9.29 -18.51
CA GLY A 78 4.99 -9.60 -19.18
C GLY A 78 4.37 -8.50 -20.03
N GLY A 79 5.12 -7.55 -20.55
CA GLY A 79 4.64 -6.61 -21.57
C GLY A 79 3.85 -5.41 -21.08
N ALA A 80 3.60 -5.28 -19.78
CA ALA A 80 3.06 -4.07 -19.18
C ALA A 80 4.02 -2.89 -19.38
N ARG A 81 3.49 -1.71 -19.67
CA ARG A 81 4.28 -0.48 -19.79
C ARG A 81 4.12 0.36 -18.55
N LEU A 82 5.15 1.15 -18.21
CA LEU A 82 5.06 2.07 -17.07
C LEU A 82 3.87 3.03 -17.15
N LYS A 83 3.46 3.42 -18.36
CA LYS A 83 2.30 4.27 -18.59
C LYS A 83 0.96 3.61 -18.24
N ASP A 84 0.92 2.29 -18.17
CA ASP A 84 -0.28 1.52 -17.83
C ASP A 84 -0.40 1.34 -16.30
N CYS A 85 0.62 1.75 -15.54
CA CYS A 85 0.62 1.74 -14.09
C CYS A 85 0.08 3.07 -13.55
N SER A 86 -0.45 3.04 -12.32
CA SER A 86 -0.75 4.27 -11.58
C SER A 86 0.53 5.11 -11.40
N ASP A 87 0.38 6.42 -11.36
CA ASP A 87 1.43 7.36 -10.95
C ASP A 87 1.60 7.42 -9.42
N LYS A 88 0.84 6.62 -8.68
CA LYS A 88 0.85 6.55 -7.22
C LYS A 88 1.45 5.24 -6.73
N ILE A 89 2.09 5.28 -5.57
CA ILE A 89 2.61 4.12 -4.89
C ILE A 89 1.62 3.68 -3.83
N SER A 90 1.07 2.48 -3.97
CA SER A 90 0.23 1.83 -2.97
C SER A 90 0.96 0.60 -2.43
N TYR A 91 1.32 0.65 -1.14
CA TYR A 91 2.03 -0.44 -0.47
C TYR A 91 1.07 -1.40 0.24
N ASN A 92 1.40 -2.68 0.18
CA ASN A 92 0.79 -3.71 0.99
C ASN A 92 1.78 -4.15 2.11
N PRO A 93 1.53 -3.81 3.37
CA PRO A 93 2.40 -4.18 4.49
C PRO A 93 2.30 -5.67 4.88
N TRP A 94 1.32 -6.40 4.35
CA TRP A 94 1.04 -7.79 4.67
C TRP A 94 1.38 -8.75 3.50
N GLY A 95 2.08 -8.27 2.48
CA GLY A 95 2.35 -8.99 1.25
C GLY A 95 3.40 -10.10 1.36
N THR A 96 4.19 -10.12 2.45
CA THR A 96 5.23 -11.12 2.69
C THR A 96 5.20 -11.65 4.12
N VAL A 97 5.65 -12.89 4.32
CA VAL A 97 5.78 -13.51 5.65
C VAL A 97 6.83 -12.79 6.50
N THR A 98 7.84 -12.19 5.88
CA THR A 98 8.93 -11.48 6.55
C THR A 98 8.59 -10.03 6.91
N GLY A 99 7.38 -9.56 6.63
CA GLY A 99 6.96 -8.18 6.91
C GLY A 99 7.53 -7.12 5.97
N ARG A 100 8.19 -7.51 4.87
CA ARG A 100 8.63 -6.56 3.85
C ARG A 100 7.43 -6.01 3.08
N LEU A 101 7.44 -4.72 2.81
CA LEU A 101 6.42 -4.08 1.98
C LEU A 101 6.43 -4.66 0.57
N THR A 102 5.25 -4.85 0.00
CA THR A 102 5.05 -5.13 -1.42
C THR A 102 4.19 -4.01 -2.03
N THR A 103 4.13 -3.91 -3.35
CA THR A 103 3.22 -2.99 -4.02
C THR A 103 1.96 -3.71 -4.47
N ASN A 104 0.81 -3.02 -4.44
CA ASN A 104 -0.45 -3.53 -4.97
C ASN A 104 -0.42 -3.60 -6.50
N LYS A 105 -1.29 -4.43 -7.12
CA LYS A 105 -1.29 -4.68 -8.57
C LYS A 105 -1.34 -3.44 -9.45
N ASN A 106 -2.13 -2.44 -9.07
CA ASN A 106 -2.32 -1.21 -9.85
C ASN A 106 -1.41 -0.06 -9.39
N SER A 107 -0.47 -0.34 -8.51
CA SER A 107 0.50 0.62 -8.00
C SER A 107 1.65 0.83 -8.96
N PHE A 108 2.31 1.98 -8.89
CA PHE A 108 3.61 2.16 -9.49
C PHE A 108 4.60 1.12 -8.94
N PRO A 109 5.31 0.35 -9.78
CA PRO A 109 6.12 -0.79 -9.36
C PRO A 109 7.51 -0.37 -8.82
N ILE A 110 7.53 0.53 -7.84
CA ILE A 110 8.77 1.14 -7.31
C ILE A 110 9.78 0.11 -6.80
N LEU A 111 9.32 -0.98 -6.18
CA LEU A 111 10.18 -2.00 -5.57
C LEU A 111 10.83 -2.93 -6.62
N THR A 112 10.19 -3.11 -7.77
CA THR A 112 10.65 -3.99 -8.85
C THR A 112 11.17 -3.23 -10.06
N LEU A 113 11.16 -1.89 -9.99
CA LEU A 113 11.59 -1.03 -11.08
C LEU A 113 13.06 -1.25 -11.42
N ASN A 114 13.34 -1.52 -12.71
CA ASN A 114 14.69 -1.70 -13.20
C ASN A 114 15.54 -0.44 -12.95
N LYS A 115 16.80 -0.64 -12.57
CA LYS A 115 17.76 0.45 -12.30
C LYS A 115 17.81 1.47 -13.43
N GLY A 116 17.79 1.02 -14.70
CA GLY A 116 17.78 1.90 -15.87
C GLY A 116 16.53 2.75 -16.02
N LEU A 117 15.40 2.33 -15.43
CA LEU A 117 14.13 3.05 -15.46
C LEU A 117 13.90 3.97 -14.26
N ARG A 118 14.71 3.87 -13.20
CA ARG A 118 14.58 4.74 -12.02
C ARG A 118 14.69 6.23 -12.34
N GLY A 119 15.43 6.57 -13.40
CA GLY A 119 15.53 7.94 -13.92
C GLY A 119 14.22 8.53 -14.46
N CYS A 120 13.14 7.72 -14.60
CA CYS A 120 11.80 8.24 -14.92
C CYS A 120 11.17 9.03 -13.77
N ILE A 121 11.58 8.77 -12.53
CA ILE A 121 11.09 9.49 -11.36
C ILE A 121 11.90 10.78 -11.23
N LYS A 122 11.20 11.91 -11.23
CA LYS A 122 11.79 13.24 -11.05
C LYS A 122 11.39 13.80 -9.69
N PRO A 123 12.25 14.61 -9.06
CA PRO A 123 11.87 15.33 -7.86
C PRO A 123 10.73 16.30 -8.15
N GLN A 124 9.90 16.57 -7.16
CA GLN A 124 8.90 17.65 -7.22
C GLN A 124 9.56 19.03 -6.90
N ASN A 125 10.63 18.99 -6.17
CA ASN A 125 11.50 20.10 -5.81
C ASN A 125 12.94 19.63 -6.08
N ASP A 126 13.68 20.22 -6.88
CA ASP A 126 15.04 20.04 -7.41
C ASP A 126 15.95 18.94 -6.83
N VAL A 127 15.56 18.28 -5.72
CA VAL A 127 16.40 17.32 -4.99
C VAL A 127 15.69 15.99 -4.76
N LEU A 128 16.38 14.88 -5.05
CA LEU A 128 16.05 13.52 -4.57
C LEU A 128 17.06 13.14 -3.49
N MET A 129 16.58 12.65 -2.37
CA MET A 129 17.41 12.11 -1.29
C MET A 129 17.23 10.60 -1.23
N GLU A 130 18.33 9.87 -1.25
CA GLU A 130 18.37 8.43 -1.01
C GLU A 130 18.86 8.20 0.42
N LEU A 131 18.07 7.43 1.19
CA LEU A 131 18.40 7.04 2.55
C LEU A 131 18.39 5.52 2.62
N ASP A 132 19.49 4.95 3.07
CA ASP A 132 19.61 3.51 3.28
C ASP A 132 20.28 3.21 4.63
N PHE A 133 19.92 2.08 5.24
CA PHE A 133 20.55 1.63 6.47
C PHE A 133 21.71 0.70 6.11
N ASP A 134 22.90 1.09 6.50
CA ASP A 134 24.07 0.24 6.35
C ASP A 134 23.95 -0.99 7.26
N ALA A 135 23.99 -2.19 6.64
CA ALA A 135 23.88 -3.49 7.31
C ALA A 135 22.66 -3.62 8.26
N ALA A 136 21.47 -3.22 7.81
CA ALA A 136 20.25 -3.16 8.64
C ALA A 136 19.96 -4.48 9.37
N GLU A 137 20.03 -5.63 8.66
CA GLU A 137 19.75 -6.94 9.23
C GLU A 137 20.75 -7.31 10.34
N LEU A 138 22.04 -7.03 10.13
CA LEU A 138 23.07 -7.30 11.13
C LEU A 138 22.87 -6.45 12.38
N ARG A 139 22.53 -5.17 12.23
CA ARG A 139 22.23 -4.27 13.34
C ARG A 139 21.05 -4.74 14.17
N VAL A 140 19.98 -5.24 13.51
CA VAL A 140 18.81 -5.80 14.19
C VAL A 140 19.22 -7.05 15.00
N ILE A 141 20.01 -7.96 14.42
CA ILE A 141 20.47 -9.16 15.11
C ILE A 141 21.31 -8.79 16.34
N LEU A 142 22.28 -7.90 16.18
CA LEU A 142 23.10 -7.43 17.30
C LEU A 142 22.27 -6.77 18.39
N GLY A 143 21.31 -5.94 18.02
CA GLY A 143 20.38 -5.32 18.96
C GLY A 143 19.53 -6.35 19.74
N LEU A 144 19.07 -7.43 19.08
CA LEU A 144 18.35 -8.52 19.75
C LEU A 144 19.24 -9.33 20.70
N LEU A 145 20.54 -9.44 20.42
CA LEU A 145 21.51 -10.10 21.27
C LEU A 145 22.02 -9.19 22.42
N GLY A 146 21.61 -7.93 22.44
CA GLY A 146 22.05 -6.96 23.44
C GLY A 146 23.46 -6.39 23.18
N GLU A 147 24.04 -6.67 22.02
CA GLU A 147 25.31 -6.10 21.59
C GLU A 147 25.08 -4.66 21.04
N LYS A 148 26.03 -3.76 21.32
CA LYS A 148 25.95 -2.35 20.89
C LYS A 148 26.85 -2.06 19.71
#